data_11c65593af25043f2d9934d13f6d0908
#
_entry.id   11c65593af25043f2d9934d13f6d0908
#
_cell.length_a   1.000
_cell.length_b   1.000
_cell.length_c   1.000
_cell.angle_alpha   90.00
_cell.angle_beta   90.00
_cell.angle_gamma   90.00
#
_symmetry.space_group_name_H-M   'P 1'
#
loop_
_entity.id
_entity.type
_entity.pdbx_description
1 polymer ?
#
loop_
_entity_poly.entity_id
_entity_poly.type
_entity_poly.pdbx_seq_one_letter_code
_entity_poly.pdbx_strand_id
1 'polypeptide(L)'
;MTGGVLVSFLGWFLAVAAVVKGSLFLFAYLNNQVFPQPLSEAEEKRYLKELREGSEEARNVLVERNLRLVAHVVRKYESTGEDMEDLISIGTIGLIKGIKTFDNEKGVKLATYVARCVENEVFIAVTGGKYWELLCLS
;
A
#
# COMPACT_ATOMS: atom_id res chain seq x y z
N MET A 1 -16.18 -29.78 -48.12
CA MET A 1 -16.61 -30.08 -46.72
C MET A 1 -15.60 -29.67 -45.63
N THR A 2 -14.41 -29.24 -45.98
CA THR A 2 -13.36 -28.87 -45.01
C THR A 2 -13.38 -27.38 -44.59
N GLY A 3 -14.13 -26.51 -45.30
CA GLY A 3 -14.17 -25.08 -44.98
C GLY A 3 -15.00 -24.69 -43.74
N GLY A 4 -16.04 -25.46 -43.43
CA GLY A 4 -16.93 -25.15 -42.30
C GLY A 4 -16.31 -25.36 -40.91
N VAL A 5 -15.47 -26.37 -40.81
CA VAL A 5 -14.79 -26.73 -39.54
C VAL A 5 -13.70 -25.71 -39.19
N LEU A 6 -12.93 -25.23 -40.18
CA LEU A 6 -11.89 -24.21 -40.01
C LEU A 6 -12.49 -22.87 -39.58
N VAL A 7 -13.63 -22.48 -40.16
CA VAL A 7 -14.32 -21.23 -39.76
C VAL A 7 -14.85 -21.31 -38.34
N SER A 8 -15.35 -22.47 -37.92
CA SER A 8 -15.82 -22.70 -36.54
C SER A 8 -14.67 -22.65 -35.51
N PHE A 9 -13.53 -23.26 -35.84
CA PHE A 9 -12.33 -23.18 -34.94
C PHE A 9 -11.79 -21.74 -34.83
N LEU A 10 -11.79 -21.00 -35.94
CA LEU A 10 -11.33 -19.61 -35.94
C LEU A 10 -12.25 -18.72 -35.10
N GLY A 11 -13.57 -18.91 -35.20
CA GLY A 11 -14.56 -18.20 -34.40
C GLY A 11 -14.44 -18.51 -32.91
N TRP A 12 -14.20 -19.78 -32.57
CA TRP A 12 -14.01 -20.21 -31.19
C TRP A 12 -12.71 -19.62 -30.57
N PHE A 13 -11.63 -19.59 -31.36
CA PHE A 13 -10.35 -19.04 -30.94
C PHE A 13 -10.44 -17.50 -30.70
N LEU A 14 -11.16 -16.77 -31.53
CA LEU A 14 -11.42 -15.34 -31.38
C LEU A 14 -12.29 -15.05 -30.15
N ALA A 15 -13.31 -15.89 -29.88
CA ALA A 15 -14.15 -15.73 -28.70
C ALA A 15 -13.37 -15.96 -27.41
N VAL A 16 -12.53 -17.01 -27.35
CA VAL A 16 -11.66 -17.27 -26.19
C VAL A 16 -10.64 -16.13 -25.98
N ALA A 17 -10.03 -15.64 -27.05
CA ALA A 17 -9.09 -14.52 -26.99
C ALA A 17 -9.76 -13.22 -26.48
N ALA A 18 -11.02 -12.97 -26.85
CA ALA A 18 -11.78 -11.83 -26.37
C ALA A 18 -12.10 -11.94 -24.86
N VAL A 19 -12.47 -13.14 -24.40
CA VAL A 19 -12.75 -13.39 -22.97
C VAL A 19 -11.48 -13.23 -22.14
N VAL A 20 -10.35 -13.77 -22.60
CA VAL A 20 -9.04 -13.63 -21.90
C VAL A 20 -8.61 -12.17 -21.81
N LYS A 21 -8.74 -11.40 -22.90
CA LYS A 21 -8.42 -9.94 -22.88
C LYS A 21 -9.37 -9.17 -21.96
N GLY A 22 -10.66 -9.51 -21.98
CA GLY A 22 -11.65 -8.88 -21.10
C GLY A 22 -11.38 -9.17 -19.62
N SER A 23 -11.01 -10.40 -19.28
CA SER A 23 -10.66 -10.79 -17.90
C SER A 23 -9.37 -10.13 -17.42
N LEU A 24 -8.36 -10.02 -18.28
CA LEU A 24 -7.11 -9.29 -17.96
C LEU A 24 -7.35 -7.80 -17.75
N PHE A 25 -8.22 -7.19 -18.57
CA PHE A 25 -8.59 -5.78 -18.42
C PHE A 25 -9.37 -5.54 -17.13
N LEU A 26 -10.34 -6.42 -16.83
CA LEU A 26 -11.10 -6.37 -15.57
C LEU A 26 -10.19 -6.57 -14.36
N PHE A 27 -9.26 -7.52 -14.42
CA PHE A 27 -8.28 -7.77 -13.36
C PHE A 27 -7.36 -6.57 -13.14
N ALA A 28 -6.87 -5.94 -14.22
CA ALA A 28 -6.06 -4.73 -14.15
C ALA A 28 -6.87 -3.55 -13.59
N TYR A 29 -8.15 -3.42 -13.97
CA TYR A 29 -9.06 -2.40 -13.46
C TYR A 29 -9.33 -2.59 -11.96
N LEU A 30 -9.63 -3.81 -11.51
CA LEU A 30 -9.86 -4.12 -10.09
C LEU A 30 -8.59 -3.94 -9.26
N ASN A 31 -7.43 -4.32 -9.78
CA ASN A 31 -6.15 -4.15 -9.09
C ASN A 31 -5.76 -2.67 -8.93
N ASN A 32 -6.20 -1.80 -9.84
CA ASN A 32 -5.98 -0.37 -9.77
C ASN A 32 -6.95 0.36 -8.81
N GLN A 33 -8.09 -0.29 -8.49
CA GLN A 33 -9.09 0.23 -7.55
C GLN A 33 -8.78 -0.11 -6.09
N VAL A 34 -7.97 -1.15 -5.82
CA VAL A 34 -7.66 -1.59 -4.44
C VAL A 34 -6.83 -0.56 -3.69
N PHE A 35 -5.94 0.15 -4.39
CA PHE A 35 -5.17 1.24 -3.79
C PHE A 35 -5.24 2.49 -4.68
N PRO A 36 -5.67 3.63 -4.15
CA PRO A 36 -5.68 4.89 -4.86
C PRO A 36 -4.27 5.25 -5.38
N GLN A 37 -4.21 5.95 -6.51
CA GLN A 37 -2.94 6.41 -7.08
C GLN A 37 -2.17 7.29 -6.08
N PRO A 38 -0.83 7.18 -6.01
CA PRO A 38 -0.03 8.05 -5.17
C PRO A 38 -0.22 9.52 -5.54
N LEU A 39 -0.10 10.39 -4.55
CA LEU A 39 -0.17 11.84 -4.76
C LEU A 39 1.04 12.32 -5.57
N SER A 40 0.82 13.34 -6.39
CA SER A 40 1.92 14.12 -6.98
C SER A 40 2.64 14.92 -5.89
N GLU A 41 3.88 15.33 -6.15
CA GLU A 41 4.64 16.15 -5.17
C GLU A 41 3.94 17.46 -4.80
N ALA A 42 3.22 18.06 -5.76
CA ALA A 42 2.47 19.30 -5.51
C ALA A 42 1.25 19.06 -4.61
N GLU A 43 0.53 17.95 -4.84
CA GLU A 43 -0.61 17.55 -3.99
C GLU A 43 -0.15 17.16 -2.58
N GLU A 44 0.93 16.37 -2.48
CA GLU A 44 1.51 15.99 -1.19
C GLU A 44 1.88 17.21 -0.35
N LYS A 45 2.58 18.20 -0.95
CA LYS A 45 2.92 19.46 -0.28
C LYS A 45 1.68 20.25 0.17
N ARG A 46 0.63 20.28 -0.67
CA ARG A 46 -0.63 20.94 -0.33
C ARG A 46 -1.29 20.29 0.88
N TYR A 47 -1.47 18.96 0.84
CA TYR A 47 -2.09 18.23 1.94
C TYR A 47 -1.26 18.27 3.23
N LEU A 48 0.07 18.28 3.14
CA LEU A 48 0.94 18.46 4.30
C LEU A 48 0.78 19.87 4.93
N LYS A 49 0.55 20.89 4.12
CA LYS A 49 0.24 22.24 4.63
C LYS A 49 -1.12 22.28 5.32
N GLU A 50 -2.16 21.74 4.67
CA GLU A 50 -3.52 21.65 5.23
C GLU A 50 -3.55 20.81 6.52
N LEU A 51 -2.73 19.76 6.61
CA LEU A 51 -2.58 18.94 7.82
C LEU A 51 -2.03 19.78 8.98
N ARG A 52 -1.03 20.64 8.74
CA ARG A 52 -0.49 21.54 9.78
C ARG A 52 -1.51 22.57 10.24
N GLU A 53 -2.45 22.95 9.37
CA GLU A 53 -3.57 23.83 9.68
C GLU A 53 -4.70 23.10 10.41
N GLY A 54 -4.55 21.78 10.67
CA GLY A 54 -5.49 20.95 11.43
C GLY A 54 -6.57 20.25 10.60
N SER A 55 -6.40 20.17 9.28
CA SER A 55 -7.36 19.49 8.41
C SER A 55 -7.33 17.97 8.63
N GLU A 56 -8.43 17.41 9.12
CA GLU A 56 -8.62 15.95 9.21
C GLU A 56 -8.77 15.30 7.84
N GLU A 57 -9.36 16.00 6.89
CA GLU A 57 -9.50 15.52 5.52
C GLU A 57 -8.13 15.32 4.86
N ALA A 58 -7.23 16.29 5.00
CA ALA A 58 -5.86 16.18 4.52
C ALA A 58 -5.13 15.00 5.13
N ARG A 59 -5.31 14.75 6.43
CA ARG A 59 -4.76 13.57 7.11
C ARG A 59 -5.29 12.28 6.48
N ASN A 60 -6.59 12.18 6.28
CA ASN A 60 -7.23 10.98 5.75
C ASN A 60 -6.75 10.69 4.32
N VAL A 61 -6.64 11.72 3.47
CA VAL A 61 -6.11 11.60 2.11
C VAL A 61 -4.65 11.12 2.14
N LEU A 62 -3.81 11.71 2.97
CA LEU A 62 -2.41 11.31 3.10
C LEU A 62 -2.26 9.85 3.56
N VAL A 63 -3.09 9.40 4.51
CA VAL A 63 -3.11 8.00 4.97
C VAL A 63 -3.55 7.09 3.84
N GLU A 64 -4.70 7.35 3.23
CA GLU A 64 -5.29 6.52 2.18
C GLU A 64 -4.34 6.31 1.00
N ARG A 65 -3.71 7.39 0.53
CA ARG A 65 -2.77 7.36 -0.62
C ARG A 65 -1.45 6.65 -0.30
N ASN A 66 -1.13 6.45 0.98
CA ASN A 66 0.08 5.75 1.43
C ASN A 66 -0.16 4.33 1.98
N LEU A 67 -1.41 3.81 1.99
CA LEU A 67 -1.70 2.44 2.45
C LEU A 67 -0.95 1.36 1.66
N ARG A 68 -0.71 1.59 0.37
CA ARG A 68 0.10 0.68 -0.46
C ARG A 68 1.52 0.51 0.08
N LEU A 69 2.08 1.56 0.67
CA LEU A 69 3.40 1.52 1.31
C LEU A 69 3.37 0.60 2.54
N VAL A 70 2.31 0.65 3.34
CA VAL A 70 2.12 -0.25 4.49
C VAL A 70 2.17 -1.71 4.04
N ALA A 71 1.34 -2.07 3.04
CA ALA A 71 1.31 -3.43 2.50
C ALA A 71 2.68 -3.87 1.96
N HIS A 72 3.44 -2.97 1.34
CA HIS A 72 4.79 -3.26 0.86
C HIS A 72 5.78 -3.53 1.99
N VAL A 73 5.76 -2.71 3.03
CA VAL A 73 6.66 -2.84 4.19
C VAL A 73 6.34 -4.10 4.99
N VAL A 74 5.06 -4.34 5.27
CA VAL A 74 4.58 -5.48 6.07
C VAL A 74 4.93 -6.83 5.42
N ARG A 75 4.97 -6.90 4.09
CA ARG A 75 5.35 -8.13 3.36
C ARG A 75 6.72 -8.69 3.76
N LYS A 76 7.64 -7.86 4.24
CA LYS A 76 8.95 -8.32 4.74
C LYS A 76 8.84 -9.22 5.97
N TYR A 77 7.72 -9.16 6.67
CA TYR A 77 7.45 -9.90 7.90
C TYR A 77 6.56 -11.14 7.70
N GLU A 78 6.23 -11.47 6.45
CA GLU A 78 5.40 -12.64 6.10
C GLU A 78 5.97 -13.95 6.67
N SER A 79 7.30 -14.07 6.75
CA SER A 79 7.98 -15.25 7.27
C SER A 79 7.95 -15.39 8.81
N THR A 80 7.41 -14.41 9.52
CA THR A 80 7.37 -14.43 11.00
C THR A 80 6.29 -15.34 11.57
N GLY A 81 5.31 -15.74 10.74
CA GLY A 81 4.16 -16.54 11.15
C GLY A 81 3.03 -15.77 11.80
N GLU A 82 3.17 -14.45 11.93
CA GLU A 82 2.10 -13.55 12.40
C GLU A 82 1.04 -13.36 11.33
N ASP A 83 -0.19 -13.06 11.76
CA ASP A 83 -1.29 -12.79 10.84
C ASP A 83 -1.02 -11.51 10.03
N MET A 84 -1.13 -11.61 8.70
CA MET A 84 -0.83 -10.50 7.80
C MET A 84 -1.81 -9.33 7.97
N GLU A 85 -3.08 -9.59 8.29
CA GLU A 85 -4.08 -8.55 8.53
C GLU A 85 -3.76 -7.77 9.81
N ASP A 86 -3.32 -8.46 10.85
CA ASP A 86 -2.86 -7.83 12.09
C ASP A 86 -1.63 -6.96 11.84
N LEU A 87 -0.64 -7.46 11.08
CA LEU A 87 0.55 -6.68 10.73
C LEU A 87 0.22 -5.44 9.89
N ILE A 88 -0.73 -5.54 8.95
CA ILE A 88 -1.21 -4.39 8.18
C ILE A 88 -1.91 -3.37 9.09
N SER A 89 -2.70 -3.83 10.03
CA SER A 89 -3.38 -2.96 11.00
C SER A 89 -2.37 -2.19 11.86
N ILE A 90 -1.37 -2.89 12.40
CA ILE A 90 -0.27 -2.31 13.17
C ILE A 90 0.55 -1.33 12.32
N GLY A 91 0.90 -1.74 11.10
CA GLY A 91 1.63 -0.89 10.15
C GLY A 91 0.85 0.39 9.80
N THR A 92 -0.48 0.30 9.72
CA THR A 92 -1.34 1.47 9.49
C THR A 92 -1.30 2.44 10.66
N ILE A 93 -1.20 1.95 11.91
CA ILE A 93 -0.97 2.81 13.07
C ILE A 93 0.37 3.54 12.94
N GLY A 94 1.42 2.83 12.52
CA GLY A 94 2.73 3.42 12.24
C GLY A 94 2.68 4.52 11.17
N LEU A 95 1.92 4.28 10.08
CA LEU A 95 1.70 5.27 9.02
C LEU A 95 1.01 6.54 9.57
N ILE A 96 -0.06 6.38 10.35
CA ILE A 96 -0.82 7.51 10.93
C ILE A 96 0.09 8.32 11.86
N LYS A 97 0.86 7.66 12.73
CA LYS A 97 1.84 8.30 13.61
C LYS A 97 2.89 9.05 12.80
N GLY A 98 3.44 8.42 11.76
CA GLY A 98 4.44 9.00 10.88
C GLY A 98 3.93 10.26 10.17
N ILE A 99 2.73 10.23 9.59
CA ILE A 99 2.12 11.39 8.93
C ILE A 99 1.93 12.55 9.93
N LYS A 100 1.47 12.25 11.14
CA LYS A 100 1.25 13.26 12.19
C LYS A 100 2.53 13.94 12.67
N THR A 101 3.65 13.21 12.69
CA THR A 101 4.93 13.70 13.21
C THR A 101 5.91 14.13 12.12
N PHE A 102 5.51 14.02 10.85
CA PHE A 102 6.35 14.38 9.72
C PHE A 102 6.68 15.86 9.68
N ASP A 103 7.99 16.16 9.55
CA ASP A 103 8.51 17.49 9.39
C ASP A 103 9.14 17.64 8.00
N ASN A 104 8.50 18.43 7.16
CA ASN A 104 8.94 18.66 5.78
C ASN A 104 10.25 19.51 5.70
N GLU A 105 10.63 20.19 6.77
CA GLU A 105 11.83 21.04 6.79
C GLU A 105 13.12 20.24 6.91
N LYS A 106 13.02 18.97 7.30
CA LYS A 106 14.18 18.06 7.46
C LYS A 106 14.71 17.47 6.15
N GLY A 107 14.17 17.84 5.00
CA GLY A 107 14.67 17.41 3.68
C GLY A 107 14.51 15.92 3.36
N VAL A 108 13.72 15.20 4.14
CA VAL A 108 13.39 13.78 3.92
C VAL A 108 12.04 13.67 3.22
N LYS A 109 11.90 12.73 2.28
CA LYS A 109 10.60 12.47 1.63
C LYS A 109 9.63 11.82 2.61
N LEU A 110 8.35 12.20 2.54
CA LEU A 110 7.28 11.63 3.37
C LEU A 110 7.30 10.09 3.34
N ALA A 111 7.32 9.49 2.15
CA ALA A 111 7.32 8.04 1.98
C ALA A 111 8.49 7.35 2.73
N THR A 112 9.68 7.94 2.72
CA THR A 112 10.85 7.39 3.41
C THR A 112 10.68 7.45 4.93
N TYR A 113 10.15 8.55 5.44
CA TYR A 113 9.92 8.74 6.86
C TYR A 113 8.82 7.81 7.40
N VAL A 114 7.67 7.78 6.72
CA VAL A 114 6.56 6.93 7.16
C VAL A 114 6.86 5.44 7.01
N ALA A 115 7.67 5.03 6.01
CA ALA A 115 8.10 3.64 5.89
C ALA A 115 8.86 3.17 7.14
N ARG A 116 9.73 4.01 7.69
CA ARG A 116 10.44 3.72 8.95
C ARG A 116 9.51 3.67 10.15
N CYS A 117 8.51 4.54 10.21
CA CYS A 117 7.51 4.51 11.28
C CYS A 117 6.69 3.21 11.22
N VAL A 118 6.29 2.77 10.02
CA VAL A 118 5.60 1.50 9.80
C VAL A 118 6.49 0.33 10.23
N GLU A 119 7.75 0.27 9.77
CA GLU A 119 8.71 -0.78 10.13
C GLU A 119 8.89 -0.87 11.66
N ASN A 120 9.03 0.24 12.35
CA ASN A 120 9.21 0.26 13.80
C ASN A 120 8.01 -0.30 14.53
N GLU A 121 6.77 0.09 14.17
CA GLU A 121 5.56 -0.43 14.82
C GLU A 121 5.40 -1.94 14.58
N VAL A 122 5.60 -2.40 13.35
CA VAL A 122 5.53 -3.82 13.00
C VAL A 122 6.63 -4.62 13.72
N PHE A 123 7.85 -4.11 13.72
CA PHE A 123 8.99 -4.77 14.40
C PHE A 123 8.73 -4.93 15.89
N ILE A 124 8.24 -3.89 16.57
CA ILE A 124 7.89 -3.95 18.00
C ILE A 124 6.82 -5.00 18.25
N ALA A 125 5.81 -5.09 17.41
CA ALA A 125 4.74 -6.06 17.54
C ALA A 125 5.24 -7.50 17.38
N VAL A 126 6.01 -7.76 16.33
CA VAL A 126 6.57 -9.10 16.02
C VAL A 126 7.57 -9.56 17.09
N THR A 127 8.36 -8.65 17.63
CA THR A 127 9.37 -8.99 18.67
C THR A 127 8.80 -9.03 20.10
N GLY A 128 7.48 -8.73 20.25
CA GLY A 128 6.80 -8.73 21.54
C GLY A 128 7.34 -7.72 22.53
N GLY A 129 7.95 -6.63 22.04
CA GLY A 129 8.54 -5.60 22.88
C GLY A 129 9.80 -6.01 23.65
N LYS A 130 10.30 -7.23 23.48
CA LYS A 130 11.46 -7.76 24.21
C LYS A 130 12.73 -6.90 24.10
N TYR A 131 12.84 -6.12 23.04
CA TYR A 131 13.98 -5.22 22.84
C TYR A 131 13.95 -3.98 23.75
N TRP A 132 12.78 -3.55 24.22
CA TRP A 132 12.69 -2.43 25.15
C TRP A 132 13.23 -2.76 26.53
N GLU A 133 13.04 -4.01 26.99
CA GLU A 133 13.65 -4.46 28.26
C GLU A 133 15.17 -4.47 28.19
N LEU A 134 15.76 -4.88 27.06
CA LEU A 134 17.20 -4.90 26.86
C LEU A 134 17.82 -3.49 26.77
N LEU A 135 17.11 -2.52 26.18
CA LEU A 135 17.56 -1.13 26.06
C LEU A 135 17.38 -0.34 27.36
N CYS A 136 16.40 -0.71 28.20
CA CYS A 136 16.20 -0.06 29.51
C CYS A 136 17.10 -0.63 30.60
N LEU A 137 17.76 -1.77 30.37
CA LEU A 137 18.67 -2.41 31.35
C LEU A 137 20.16 -2.14 31.06
N SER A 138 20.45 -1.38 30.03
CA SER A 138 21.80 -0.94 29.63
C SER A 138 21.99 0.54 29.92
#